data_886d3eaf3af81cb154031528a88b2b67
#
_entry.id   886d3eaf3af81cb154031528a88b2b67
#
_cell.length_a   1.000
_cell.length_b   1.000
_cell.length_c   1.000
_cell.angle_alpha   90.00
_cell.angle_beta   90.00
_cell.angle_gamma   90.00
#
_symmetry.space_group_name_H-M   'P 1'
#
loop_
_entity.id
_entity.type
_entity.pdbx_description
1 polymer ?
#
loop_
_entity_poly.entity_id
_entity_poly.type
_entity_poly.pdbx_seq_one_letter_code
_entity_poly.pdbx_strand_id
1 'polypeptide(L)'
;MLAGVLFFAGLASLALPGTAPFISEFLVLIGTFTVNKPVAVIATLGIILAAAYVLWMVQRTTQGTLNPALTEVDGMRRDLSLREKVVVAPLIALIVLLGFFPKPVTDVINPAVQATMDDIGRTDPAPSVGGTVQEAGR
;
A
#
# COMPACT_ATOMS: atom_id res chain seq x y z
N MET A 1 -6.37 -4.72 -21.78
CA MET A 1 -6.58 -5.18 -20.39
C MET A 1 -5.29 -5.28 -19.60
N LEU A 2 -4.21 -5.84 -20.16
CA LEU A 2 -2.89 -5.93 -19.52
C LEU A 2 -2.37 -4.56 -19.03
N ALA A 3 -2.45 -3.52 -19.85
CA ALA A 3 -2.05 -2.16 -19.47
C ALA A 3 -2.85 -1.61 -18.29
N GLY A 4 -4.16 -1.92 -18.22
CA GLY A 4 -5.01 -1.54 -17.09
C GLY A 4 -4.62 -2.24 -15.78
N VAL A 5 -4.27 -3.53 -15.85
CA VAL A 5 -3.78 -4.29 -14.69
C VAL A 5 -2.44 -3.75 -14.22
N LEU A 6 -1.51 -3.46 -15.15
CA LEU A 6 -0.21 -2.86 -14.82
C LEU A 6 -0.38 -1.46 -14.20
N PHE A 7 -1.30 -0.66 -14.75
CA PHE A 7 -1.63 0.65 -14.21
C PHE A 7 -2.20 0.54 -12.78
N PHE A 8 -3.17 -0.36 -12.57
CA PHE A 8 -3.74 -0.59 -11.25
C PHE A 8 -2.68 -1.09 -10.26
N ALA A 9 -1.83 -2.05 -10.66
CA ALA A 9 -0.74 -2.55 -9.82
C ALA A 9 0.26 -1.44 -9.46
N GLY A 10 0.60 -0.58 -10.42
CA GLY A 10 1.43 0.60 -10.19
C GLY A 10 0.80 1.57 -9.19
N LEU A 11 -0.49 1.87 -9.33
CA LEU A 11 -1.22 2.71 -8.38
C LEU A 11 -1.34 2.06 -6.99
N ALA A 12 -1.57 0.75 -6.93
CA ALA A 12 -1.61 0.02 -5.67
C ALA A 12 -0.25 0.03 -4.95
N SER A 13 0.86 -0.03 -5.71
CA SER A 13 2.22 0.06 -5.14
C SER A 13 2.58 1.46 -4.63
N LEU A 14 1.81 2.49 -5.00
CA LEU A 14 1.91 3.85 -4.47
C LEU A 14 1.09 4.06 -3.19
N ALA A 15 0.58 3.00 -2.60
CA ALA A 15 -0.24 3.06 -1.40
C ALA A 15 -1.41 4.05 -1.52
N LEU A 16 -2.14 4.01 -2.64
CA LEU A 16 -3.34 4.85 -2.77
C LEU A 16 -4.41 4.47 -1.75
N PRO A 17 -5.18 5.44 -1.23
CA PRO A 17 -6.32 5.17 -0.36
C PRO A 17 -7.27 4.14 -0.99
N GLY A 18 -7.60 3.08 -0.23
CA GLY A 18 -8.40 1.95 -0.72
C GLY A 18 -7.59 0.75 -1.20
N THR A 19 -6.25 0.82 -1.14
CA THR A 19 -5.37 -0.33 -1.39
C THR A 19 -4.69 -0.79 -0.10
N ALA A 20 -4.35 -2.08 -0.03
CA ALA A 20 -3.75 -2.68 1.17
C ALA A 20 -2.46 -1.97 1.64
N PRO A 21 -1.51 -1.59 0.77
CA PRO A 21 -0.29 -0.90 1.17
C PRO A 21 -0.53 0.45 1.87
N PHE A 22 -1.62 1.16 1.55
CA PHE A 22 -1.92 2.44 2.17
C PHE A 22 -2.01 2.35 3.70
N ILE A 23 -2.66 1.31 4.21
CA ILE A 23 -2.86 1.14 5.66
C ILE A 23 -1.51 0.98 6.36
N SER A 24 -0.60 0.15 5.81
CA SER A 24 0.70 -0.10 6.41
C SER A 24 1.62 1.13 6.35
N GLU A 25 1.71 1.79 5.20
CA GLU A 25 2.55 2.99 5.05
C GLU A 25 2.05 4.14 5.92
N PHE A 26 0.75 4.34 5.98
CA PHE A 26 0.15 5.38 6.80
C PHE A 26 0.39 5.16 8.30
N LEU A 27 0.23 3.92 8.79
CA LEU A 27 0.51 3.59 10.18
C LEU A 27 1.99 3.76 10.54
N VAL A 28 2.89 3.34 9.65
CA VAL A 28 4.34 3.52 9.85
C VAL A 28 4.71 5.00 9.90
N LEU A 29 4.15 5.83 9.03
CA LEU A 29 4.40 7.28 9.05
C LEU A 29 3.89 7.95 10.32
N ILE A 30 2.67 7.63 10.76
CA ILE A 30 2.13 8.16 12.01
C ILE A 30 2.98 7.69 13.19
N GLY A 31 3.30 6.40 13.27
CA GLY A 31 4.14 5.86 14.32
C GLY A 31 5.51 6.51 14.36
N THR A 32 6.14 6.72 13.21
CA THR A 32 7.43 7.41 13.12
C THR A 32 7.30 8.89 13.53
N PHE A 33 6.22 9.55 13.14
CA PHE A 33 6.00 10.96 13.47
C PHE A 33 5.85 11.20 14.98
N THR A 34 5.23 10.27 15.70
CA THR A 34 5.10 10.37 17.17
C THR A 34 6.43 10.24 17.89
N VAL A 35 7.38 9.47 17.33
CA VAL A 35 8.69 9.23 17.93
C VAL A 35 9.75 10.24 17.44
N ASN A 36 9.79 10.48 16.13
CA ASN A 36 10.83 11.33 15.53
C ASN A 36 10.29 12.09 14.29
N LYS A 37 9.88 13.32 14.51
CA LYS A 37 9.32 14.19 13.47
C LYS A 37 10.24 14.42 12.26
N PRO A 38 11.55 14.74 12.42
CA PRO A 38 12.45 14.92 11.27
C PRO A 38 12.54 13.67 10.39
N VAL A 39 12.63 12.49 10.99
CA VAL A 39 12.70 11.22 10.25
C VAL A 39 11.40 10.96 9.47
N ALA A 40 10.26 11.23 10.07
CA ALA A 40 8.96 11.11 9.38
C ALA A 40 8.85 12.04 8.17
N VAL A 41 9.34 13.27 8.27
CA VAL A 41 9.37 14.21 7.14
C VAL A 41 10.26 13.69 6.01
N ILE A 42 11.45 13.17 6.32
CA ILE A 42 12.34 12.58 5.31
C ILE A 42 11.69 11.35 4.67
N ALA A 43 11.05 10.49 5.47
CA ALA A 43 10.32 9.32 4.96
C ALA A 43 9.19 9.71 3.99
N THR A 44 8.48 10.80 4.28
CA THR A 44 7.42 11.32 3.39
C THR A 44 7.98 11.77 2.03
N LEU A 45 9.19 12.33 1.98
CA LEU A 45 9.86 12.64 0.70
C LEU A 45 10.13 11.38 -0.12
N GLY A 46 10.41 10.25 0.53
CA GLY A 46 10.54 8.96 -0.13
C GLY A 46 9.28 8.53 -0.88
N ILE A 47 8.10 8.79 -0.31
CA ILE A 47 6.80 8.48 -0.95
C ILE A 47 6.62 9.34 -2.22
N ILE A 48 6.99 10.61 -2.18
CA ILE A 48 6.92 11.51 -3.35
C ILE A 48 7.82 10.99 -4.48
N LEU A 49 9.04 10.56 -4.14
CA LEU A 49 9.97 9.98 -5.11
C LEU A 49 9.44 8.64 -5.67
N ALA A 50 8.83 7.81 -4.82
CA ALA A 50 8.18 6.58 -5.24
C ALA A 50 7.03 6.85 -6.24
N ALA A 51 6.20 7.83 -5.96
CA ALA A 51 5.15 8.28 -6.87
C ALA A 51 5.72 8.70 -8.23
N ALA A 52 6.78 9.49 -8.22
CA ALA A 52 7.42 9.99 -9.45
C ALA A 52 7.94 8.83 -10.32
N TYR A 53 8.69 7.87 -9.74
CA TYR A 53 9.25 6.77 -10.54
C TYR A 53 8.18 5.79 -11.05
N VAL A 54 7.14 5.49 -10.25
CA VAL A 54 6.07 4.60 -10.69
C VAL A 54 5.26 5.25 -11.82
N LEU A 55 4.89 6.52 -11.68
CA LEU A 55 4.15 7.23 -12.72
C LEU A 55 4.98 7.32 -14.01
N TRP A 56 6.26 7.58 -13.90
CA TRP A 56 7.16 7.58 -15.06
C TRP A 56 7.27 6.20 -15.72
N MET A 57 7.40 5.14 -14.93
CA MET A 57 7.40 3.77 -15.42
C MET A 57 6.09 3.45 -16.17
N VAL A 58 4.95 3.76 -15.58
CA VAL A 58 3.63 3.52 -16.20
C VAL A 58 3.50 4.31 -17.49
N GLN A 59 3.82 5.60 -17.48
CA GLN A 59 3.77 6.44 -18.67
C GLN A 59 4.63 5.87 -19.81
N ARG A 60 5.83 5.44 -19.49
CA ARG A 60 6.77 4.92 -20.49
C ARG A 60 6.41 3.55 -21.04
N THR A 61 5.72 2.72 -20.23
CA THR A 61 5.33 1.35 -20.63
C THR A 61 3.96 1.27 -21.28
N THR A 62 3.02 2.12 -20.85
CA THR A 62 1.61 2.00 -21.30
C THR A 62 1.16 3.07 -22.27
N GLN A 63 1.84 4.22 -22.30
CA GLN A 63 1.42 5.39 -23.11
C GLN A 63 2.36 5.68 -24.29
N GLY A 64 3.30 4.81 -24.61
CA GLY A 64 4.21 4.95 -25.75
C GLY A 64 3.55 4.58 -27.08
N THR A 65 4.09 5.10 -28.18
CA THR A 65 3.75 4.66 -29.54
C THR A 65 4.18 3.20 -29.72
N LEU A 66 3.30 2.38 -30.26
CA LEU A 66 3.61 0.98 -30.59
C LEU A 66 4.82 0.92 -31.56
N ASN A 67 5.86 0.21 -31.16
CA ASN A 67 7.00 -0.03 -32.04
C ASN A 67 6.53 -0.93 -33.21
N PRO A 68 6.68 -0.49 -34.49
CA PRO A 68 6.27 -1.27 -35.65
C PRO A 68 6.87 -2.67 -35.68
N ALA A 69 8.11 -2.85 -35.24
CA ALA A 69 8.78 -4.14 -35.16
C ALA A 69 8.08 -5.16 -34.21
N LEU A 70 7.35 -4.67 -33.22
CA LEU A 70 6.60 -5.52 -32.27
C LEU A 70 5.21 -5.89 -32.82
N THR A 71 4.71 -5.19 -33.83
CA THR A 71 3.42 -5.50 -34.44
C THR A 71 3.47 -6.68 -35.40
N GLU A 72 4.64 -7.07 -35.88
CA GLU A 72 4.88 -8.21 -36.78
C GLU A 72 5.06 -9.53 -36.02
N VAL A 73 5.32 -9.49 -34.71
CA VAL A 73 5.47 -10.69 -33.89
C VAL A 73 4.08 -11.25 -33.56
N ASP A 74 3.76 -12.37 -34.19
CA ASP A 74 2.49 -13.06 -33.99
C ASP A 74 2.34 -13.48 -32.50
N GLY A 75 1.30 -13.00 -31.84
CA GLY A 75 1.06 -13.23 -30.42
C GLY A 75 1.36 -12.07 -29.47
N MET A 76 2.10 -11.03 -29.87
CA MET A 76 2.44 -9.89 -29.00
C MET A 76 1.28 -8.88 -28.81
N ARG A 77 0.24 -9.00 -29.64
CA ARG A 77 -1.03 -8.25 -29.50
C ARG A 77 -2.05 -8.95 -28.58
N ARG A 78 -1.71 -10.09 -28.00
CA ARG A 78 -2.65 -10.80 -27.13
C ARG A 78 -2.79 -10.05 -25.82
N ASP A 79 -3.99 -9.59 -25.59
CA ASP A 79 -4.44 -9.16 -24.26
C ASP A 79 -4.55 -10.38 -23.33
N LEU A 80 -4.69 -10.13 -22.03
CA LEU A 80 -4.83 -11.16 -20.99
C LEU A 80 -5.85 -12.24 -21.40
N SER A 81 -5.38 -13.49 -21.45
CA SER A 81 -6.22 -14.66 -21.65
C SER A 81 -7.18 -14.85 -20.46
N LEU A 82 -8.24 -15.61 -20.64
CA LEU A 82 -9.20 -15.91 -19.55
C LEU A 82 -8.49 -16.54 -18.35
N ARG A 83 -7.52 -17.41 -18.58
CA ARG A 83 -6.72 -18.06 -17.53
C ARG A 83 -5.94 -17.03 -16.70
N GLU A 84 -5.29 -16.08 -17.35
CA GLU A 84 -4.53 -15.02 -16.69
C GLU A 84 -5.44 -14.07 -15.92
N LYS A 85 -6.63 -13.77 -16.44
CA LYS A 85 -7.63 -12.96 -15.73
C LYS A 85 -8.08 -13.64 -14.44
N VAL A 86 -8.32 -14.96 -14.48
CA VAL A 86 -8.73 -15.75 -13.30
C VAL A 86 -7.64 -15.75 -12.22
N VAL A 87 -6.36 -15.72 -12.61
CA VAL A 87 -5.23 -15.65 -11.66
C VAL A 87 -5.07 -14.25 -11.07
N VAL A 88 -5.22 -13.21 -11.87
CA VAL A 88 -4.99 -11.82 -11.46
C VAL A 88 -6.19 -11.25 -10.68
N ALA A 89 -7.42 -11.65 -11.00
CA ALA A 89 -8.63 -11.13 -10.37
C ALA A 89 -8.67 -11.31 -8.84
N PRO A 90 -8.35 -12.48 -8.25
CA PRO A 90 -8.33 -12.63 -6.80
C PRO A 90 -7.23 -11.78 -6.13
N LEU A 91 -6.10 -11.57 -6.79
CA LEU A 91 -5.03 -10.72 -6.26
C LEU A 91 -5.49 -9.26 -6.18
N ILE A 92 -6.12 -8.75 -7.25
CA ILE A 92 -6.70 -7.40 -7.25
C ILE A 92 -7.79 -7.29 -6.19
N ALA A 93 -8.67 -8.30 -6.09
CA ALA A 93 -9.72 -8.34 -5.10
C ALA A 93 -9.17 -8.29 -3.67
N LEU A 94 -8.09 -9.02 -3.37
CA LEU A 94 -7.43 -9.00 -2.06
C LEU A 94 -6.80 -7.63 -1.75
N ILE A 95 -6.14 -6.99 -2.72
CA ILE A 95 -5.55 -5.66 -2.54
C ILE A 95 -6.62 -4.64 -2.14
N VAL A 96 -7.77 -4.67 -2.83
CA VAL A 96 -8.89 -3.76 -2.56
C VAL A 96 -9.59 -4.13 -1.24
N LEU A 97 -9.87 -5.41 -1.03
CA LEU A 97 -10.56 -5.88 0.17
C LEU A 97 -9.77 -5.54 1.44
N LEU A 98 -8.46 -5.81 1.45
CA LEU A 98 -7.61 -5.49 2.59
C LEU A 98 -7.38 -3.97 2.76
N GLY A 99 -7.50 -3.20 1.68
CA GLY A 99 -7.45 -1.74 1.75
C GLY A 99 -8.68 -1.12 2.43
N PHE A 100 -9.86 -1.72 2.24
CA PHE A 100 -11.11 -1.26 2.87
C PHE A 100 -11.38 -1.94 4.21
N PHE A 101 -10.97 -3.20 4.37
CA PHE A 101 -11.21 -4.00 5.57
C PHE A 101 -9.89 -4.56 6.14
N PRO A 102 -9.02 -3.72 6.73
CA PRO A 102 -7.74 -4.17 7.28
C PRO A 102 -7.90 -4.98 8.58
N LYS A 103 -9.05 -4.89 9.23
CA LYS A 103 -9.30 -5.48 10.55
C LYS A 103 -8.93 -6.96 10.68
N PRO A 104 -9.27 -7.86 9.75
CA PRO A 104 -8.92 -9.27 9.88
C PRO A 104 -7.41 -9.52 9.95
N VAL A 105 -6.61 -8.70 9.26
CA VAL A 105 -5.15 -8.82 9.27
C VAL A 105 -4.57 -8.21 10.54
N THR A 106 -5.05 -7.05 10.96
CA THR A 106 -4.60 -6.39 12.19
C THR A 106 -4.94 -7.23 13.43
N ASP A 107 -6.09 -7.88 13.48
CA ASP A 107 -6.49 -8.76 14.60
C ASP A 107 -5.56 -9.99 14.74
N VAL A 108 -4.99 -10.48 13.64
CA VAL A 108 -4.01 -11.57 13.65
C VAL A 108 -2.62 -11.08 14.07
N ILE A 109 -2.26 -9.85 13.69
CA ILE A 109 -0.91 -9.29 13.93
C ILE A 109 -0.79 -8.69 15.34
N ASN A 110 -1.84 -8.06 15.85
CA ASN A 110 -1.82 -7.36 17.14
C ASN A 110 -1.28 -8.17 18.31
N PRO A 111 -1.64 -9.45 18.51
CA PRO A 111 -1.09 -10.24 19.62
C PRO A 111 0.44 -10.40 19.53
N ALA A 112 0.99 -10.59 18.32
CA ALA A 112 2.43 -10.70 18.12
C ALA A 112 3.14 -9.36 18.37
N VAL A 113 2.53 -8.26 17.97
CA VAL A 113 3.04 -6.90 18.22
C VAL A 113 3.05 -6.62 19.73
N GLN A 114 1.97 -6.95 20.45
CA GLN A 114 1.90 -6.76 21.89
C GLN A 114 2.97 -7.58 22.61
N ALA A 115 3.14 -8.86 22.28
CA ALA A 115 4.19 -9.68 22.85
C ALA A 115 5.59 -9.09 22.64
N THR A 116 5.86 -8.56 21.45
CA THR A 116 7.13 -7.88 21.14
C THR A 116 7.30 -6.59 21.95
N MET A 117 6.22 -5.82 22.11
CA MET A 117 6.25 -4.58 22.90
C MET A 117 6.51 -4.85 24.39
N ASP A 118 5.90 -5.91 24.92
CA ASP A 118 6.12 -6.35 26.30
C ASP A 118 7.58 -6.81 26.53
N ASP A 119 8.17 -7.54 25.58
CA ASP A 119 9.56 -7.99 25.63
C ASP A 119 10.56 -6.84 25.65
N ILE A 120 10.29 -5.75 24.94
CA ILE A 120 11.15 -4.55 24.94
C ILE A 120 10.79 -3.55 26.05
N GLY A 121 9.83 -3.87 26.91
CA GLY A 121 9.38 -3.03 28.02
C GLY A 121 8.73 -1.71 27.58
N ARG A 122 8.10 -1.69 26.42
CA ARG A 122 7.33 -0.54 25.91
C ARG A 122 5.86 -0.89 25.83
N THR A 123 5.02 -0.01 26.33
CA THR A 123 3.57 -0.08 26.16
C THR A 123 3.14 0.83 25.02
N ASP A 124 2.16 0.37 24.25
CA ASP A 124 1.57 1.19 23.18
C ASP A 124 0.90 2.42 23.81
N PRO A 125 1.18 3.65 23.34
CA PRO A 125 0.51 4.83 23.86
C PRO A 125 -1.00 4.72 23.64
N ALA A 126 -1.77 5.00 24.66
CA ALA A 126 -3.23 4.97 24.56
C ALA A 126 -3.72 5.84 23.39
N PRO A 127 -4.70 5.38 22.61
CA PRO A 127 -5.22 6.13 21.48
C PRO A 127 -5.73 7.50 21.94
N SER A 128 -5.16 8.58 21.41
CA SER A 128 -5.48 9.95 21.78
C SER A 128 -6.84 10.44 21.24
N VAL A 129 -7.59 9.56 20.60
CA VAL A 129 -8.90 9.87 20.03
C VAL A 129 -10.01 9.33 20.94
N GLY A 130 -10.59 10.23 21.74
CA GLY A 130 -11.78 9.93 22.55
C GLY A 130 -11.55 9.70 24.04
N GLY A 131 -10.47 10.22 24.59
CA GLY A 131 -10.26 10.21 26.03
C GLY A 131 -11.27 11.12 26.74
N THR A 132 -12.28 10.54 27.36
CA THR A 132 -12.90 11.16 28.54
C THR A 132 -11.79 11.44 29.54
N VAL A 133 -11.61 12.72 29.82
CA VAL A 133 -10.79 13.20 30.94
C VAL A 133 -11.31 12.50 32.20
N GLN A 134 -10.64 11.44 32.62
CA GLN A 134 -10.87 10.88 33.94
C GLN A 134 -10.08 11.77 34.88
N GLU A 135 -10.81 12.67 35.51
CA GLU A 135 -10.32 13.56 36.57
C GLU A 135 -9.42 12.82 37.54
N ALA A 136 -8.20 13.32 37.66
CA ALA A 136 -7.38 13.09 38.84
C ALA A 136 -8.12 13.72 40.05
N GLY A 137 -8.92 12.90 40.71
CA GLY A 137 -9.60 13.23 41.95
C GLY A 137 -8.97 12.50 43.13
N ARG A 138 -8.20 13.29 43.90
CA ARG A 138 -7.81 13.05 45.31
C ARG A 138 -6.82 11.97 45.62
#